data_bc8242ff60216d23d156d054bc8d827d
#
_entry.id   bc8242ff60216d23d156d054bc8d827d
#
_cell.length_a   1.000
_cell.length_b   1.000
_cell.length_c   1.000
_cell.angle_alpha   90.00
_cell.angle_beta   90.00
_cell.angle_gamma   90.00
#
_symmetry.space_group_name_H-M   'P 1'
#
loop_
_entity.id
_entity.type
_entity.pdbx_description
1 polymer ?
#
loop_
_entity_poly.entity_id
_entity_poly.type
_entity_poly.pdbx_seq_one_letter_code
_entity_poly.pdbx_strand_id
1 'polypeptide(L)'
;MRTFLDSGVLLHAWRGELLSGPALRLLDDDEREFVTSQMVRLELLSKPVFEKRAREVAFYEAHFRDCVACEPLSEALGAEGEKLAARYGLAGPDALQVCAAIRQGVEEFYTSEKPGKPMFRVREVKVISLFSLLD
;
A
#
# COMPACT_ATOMS: atom_id res chain seq x y z
N MET A 1 15.60 2.09 3.49
CA MET A 1 14.38 2.05 4.32
C MET A 1 13.31 1.21 3.65
N ARG A 2 12.81 0.20 4.33
CA ARG A 2 11.73 -0.63 3.81
C ARG A 2 10.40 0.11 3.86
N THR A 3 9.75 0.18 2.70
CA THR A 3 8.56 1.00 2.51
C THR A 3 7.44 0.17 1.85
N PHE A 4 6.24 0.30 2.38
CA PHE A 4 5.04 -0.30 1.80
C PHE A 4 4.12 0.82 1.31
N LEU A 5 3.69 0.72 0.06
CA LEU A 5 2.72 1.65 -0.52
C LEU A 5 1.37 0.92 -0.64
N ASP A 6 0.33 1.43 0.02
CA ASP A 6 -0.99 0.82 -0.13
C ASP A 6 -1.55 1.05 -1.55
N SER A 7 -2.65 0.39 -1.87
CA SER A 7 -3.23 0.47 -3.20
C SER A 7 -3.62 1.90 -3.58
N GLY A 8 -4.08 2.70 -2.62
CA GLY A 8 -4.47 4.09 -2.86
C GLY A 8 -3.31 4.97 -3.31
N VAL A 9 -2.11 4.75 -2.78
CA VAL A 9 -0.92 5.51 -3.17
C VAL A 9 -0.62 5.30 -4.65
N LEU A 10 -0.62 4.05 -5.09
CA LEU A 10 -0.34 3.69 -6.49
C LEU A 10 -1.43 4.21 -7.42
N LEU A 11 -2.67 4.13 -6.97
CA LEU A 11 -3.81 4.65 -7.74
C LEU A 11 -3.71 6.16 -7.96
N HIS A 12 -3.39 6.92 -6.92
CA HIS A 12 -3.20 8.37 -7.04
C HIS A 12 -2.00 8.74 -7.89
N ALA A 13 -0.92 7.97 -7.82
CA ALA A 13 0.24 8.17 -8.70
C ALA A 13 -0.16 8.07 -10.17
N TRP A 14 -0.99 7.09 -10.50
CA TRP A 14 -1.47 6.89 -11.87
C TRP A 14 -2.45 7.98 -12.31
N ARG A 15 -3.38 8.39 -11.45
CA ARG A 15 -4.47 9.31 -11.80
C ARG A 15 -4.02 10.74 -12.09
N GLY A 16 -2.90 11.19 -11.54
CA GLY A 16 -2.39 12.54 -11.79
C GLY A 16 -3.16 13.65 -11.09
N GLU A 17 -3.83 13.34 -9.97
CA GLU A 17 -4.58 14.31 -9.16
C GLU A 17 -3.72 14.89 -8.04
N LEU A 18 -4.34 15.56 -7.06
CA LEU A 18 -3.66 16.26 -5.96
C LEU A 18 -2.55 15.46 -5.29
N LEU A 19 -2.79 14.17 -4.99
CA LEU A 19 -1.83 13.33 -4.29
C LEU A 19 -0.81 12.66 -5.21
N SER A 20 -0.88 12.88 -6.52
CA SER A 20 0.06 12.23 -7.45
C SER A 20 1.50 12.70 -7.26
N GLY A 21 1.71 13.98 -6.97
CA GLY A 21 3.04 14.53 -6.74
C GLY A 21 3.78 13.80 -5.62
N PRO A 22 3.24 13.78 -4.39
CA PRO A 22 3.85 13.00 -3.30
C PRO A 22 4.02 11.52 -3.64
N ALA A 23 3.02 10.89 -4.27
CA ALA A 23 3.08 9.48 -4.63
C ALA A 23 4.21 9.19 -5.62
N LEU A 24 4.36 10.01 -6.65
CA LEU A 24 5.43 9.85 -7.65
C LEU A 24 6.80 10.07 -7.05
N ARG A 25 6.94 11.03 -6.13
CA ARG A 25 8.22 11.26 -5.43
C ARG A 25 8.64 10.04 -4.62
N LEU A 26 7.69 9.35 -3.98
CA LEU A 26 7.99 8.10 -3.28
C LEU A 26 8.46 7.02 -4.24
N LEU A 27 7.75 6.85 -5.36
CA LEU A 27 8.11 5.83 -6.36
C LEU A 27 9.49 6.08 -6.97
N ASP A 28 9.90 7.34 -7.10
CA ASP A 28 11.18 7.71 -7.70
C ASP A 28 12.35 7.71 -6.70
N ASP A 29 12.10 7.40 -5.42
CA ASP A 29 13.13 7.42 -4.39
C ASP A 29 13.94 6.11 -4.43
N ASP A 30 15.11 6.17 -5.03
CA ASP A 30 16.00 5.02 -5.22
C ASP A 30 16.56 4.44 -3.91
N GLU A 31 16.48 5.20 -2.82
CA GLU A 31 16.99 4.76 -1.52
C GLU A 31 15.99 3.92 -0.75
N ARG A 32 14.77 3.76 -1.26
CA ARG A 32 13.75 2.96 -0.64
C ARG A 32 13.75 1.54 -1.19
N GLU A 33 13.57 0.58 -0.28
CA GLU A 33 13.33 -0.81 -0.62
C GLU A 33 11.83 -1.06 -0.49
N PHE A 34 11.16 -1.28 -1.63
CA PHE A 34 9.71 -1.43 -1.65
C PHE A 34 9.28 -2.87 -1.41
N VAL A 35 8.18 -3.01 -0.68
CA VAL A 35 7.48 -4.27 -0.43
C VAL A 35 6.02 -4.06 -0.78
N THR A 36 5.37 -5.10 -1.28
CA THR A 36 3.95 -5.09 -1.61
C THR A 36 3.26 -6.36 -1.10
N SER A 37 2.03 -6.58 -1.51
CA SER A 37 1.27 -7.77 -1.13
C SER A 37 0.35 -8.21 -2.27
N GLN A 38 -0.08 -9.47 -2.21
CA GLN A 38 -1.09 -9.98 -3.14
C GLN A 38 -2.40 -9.20 -3.04
N MET A 39 -2.74 -8.71 -1.86
CA MET A 39 -3.95 -7.90 -1.67
C MET A 39 -3.89 -6.60 -2.48
N VAL A 40 -2.74 -5.91 -2.46
CA VAL A 40 -2.53 -4.70 -3.26
C VAL A 40 -2.66 -5.03 -4.75
N ARG A 41 -2.02 -6.10 -5.20
CA ARG A 41 -2.12 -6.54 -6.60
C ARG A 41 -3.57 -6.81 -7.00
N LEU A 42 -4.30 -7.52 -6.15
CA LEU A 42 -5.70 -7.87 -6.40
C LEU A 42 -6.56 -6.60 -6.55
N GLU A 43 -6.38 -5.65 -5.65
CA GLU A 43 -7.16 -4.41 -5.68
C GLU A 43 -6.85 -3.52 -6.88
N LEU A 44 -5.58 -3.50 -7.32
CA LEU A 44 -5.16 -2.58 -8.39
C LEU A 44 -5.28 -3.16 -9.79
N LEU A 45 -4.99 -4.45 -9.96
CA LEU A 45 -4.87 -5.02 -11.31
C LEU A 45 -6.18 -5.53 -11.89
N SER A 46 -7.13 -5.92 -11.04
CA SER A 46 -8.34 -6.60 -11.51
C SER A 46 -9.13 -5.77 -12.52
N LYS A 47 -9.44 -4.53 -12.19
CA LYS A 47 -10.26 -3.67 -13.05
C LYS A 47 -9.55 -3.25 -14.34
N PRO A 48 -8.32 -2.71 -14.28
CA PRO A 48 -7.65 -2.29 -15.53
C PRO A 48 -7.33 -3.46 -16.45
N VAL A 49 -7.05 -4.65 -15.93
CA VAL A 49 -6.88 -5.84 -16.77
C VAL A 49 -8.20 -6.19 -17.45
N PHE A 50 -9.30 -6.22 -16.72
CA PHE A 50 -10.63 -6.51 -17.27
C PHE A 50 -11.02 -5.49 -18.35
N GLU A 51 -10.74 -4.21 -18.11
CA GLU A 51 -11.08 -3.12 -19.03
C GLU A 51 -10.02 -2.88 -20.11
N LYS A 52 -8.98 -3.71 -20.17
CA LYS A 52 -7.89 -3.65 -21.14
C LYS A 52 -7.16 -2.31 -21.15
N ARG A 53 -6.97 -1.70 -19.98
CA ARG A 53 -6.20 -0.48 -19.81
C ARG A 53 -4.72 -0.82 -19.69
N ALA A 54 -4.08 -1.10 -20.81
CA ALA A 54 -2.74 -1.65 -20.87
C ALA A 54 -1.67 -0.75 -20.22
N ARG A 55 -1.77 0.55 -20.36
CA ARG A 55 -0.79 1.50 -19.79
C ARG A 55 -0.90 1.56 -18.28
N GLU A 56 -2.10 1.52 -17.74
CA GLU A 56 -2.33 1.49 -16.30
C GLU A 56 -1.77 0.21 -15.69
N VAL A 57 -2.05 -0.93 -16.32
CA VAL A 57 -1.50 -2.23 -15.89
C VAL A 57 0.02 -2.20 -15.89
N ALA A 58 0.63 -1.69 -16.96
CA ALA A 58 2.09 -1.59 -17.08
C ALA A 58 2.69 -0.73 -15.97
N PHE A 59 2.03 0.36 -15.62
CA PHE A 59 2.47 1.27 -14.55
C PHE A 59 2.53 0.52 -13.21
N TYR A 60 1.45 -0.18 -12.84
CA TYR A 60 1.43 -0.95 -11.59
C TYR A 60 2.42 -2.11 -11.60
N GLU A 61 2.49 -2.84 -12.71
CA GLU A 61 3.41 -3.98 -12.82
C GLU A 61 4.87 -3.56 -12.71
N ALA A 62 5.22 -2.35 -13.19
CA ALA A 62 6.58 -1.82 -13.03
C ALA A 62 6.94 -1.69 -11.55
N HIS A 63 6.02 -1.17 -10.73
CA HIS A 63 6.24 -1.08 -9.28
C HIS A 63 6.37 -2.47 -8.66
N PHE A 64 5.47 -3.38 -9.01
CA PHE A 64 5.48 -4.72 -8.42
C PHE A 64 6.77 -5.48 -8.74
N ARG A 65 7.31 -5.32 -9.95
CA ARG A 65 8.60 -5.92 -10.31
C ARG A 65 9.76 -5.32 -9.52
N ASP A 66 9.66 -4.06 -9.15
CA ASP A 66 10.69 -3.37 -8.39
C ASP A 66 10.67 -3.73 -6.90
N CYS A 67 9.57 -4.29 -6.40
CA CYS A 67 9.45 -4.71 -5.01
C CYS A 67 10.34 -5.92 -4.73
N VAL A 68 11.01 -5.88 -3.56
CA VAL A 68 11.88 -6.99 -3.13
C VAL A 68 11.11 -8.14 -2.51
N ALA A 69 9.86 -7.92 -2.12
CA ALA A 69 9.00 -8.95 -1.53
C ALA A 69 7.54 -8.63 -1.77
N CYS A 70 6.74 -9.68 -1.85
CA CYS A 70 5.28 -9.58 -1.98
C CYS A 70 4.66 -10.57 -1.00
N GLU A 71 3.98 -10.04 0.03
CA GLU A 71 3.34 -10.87 1.04
C GLU A 71 2.15 -11.62 0.44
N PRO A 72 2.10 -12.95 0.51
CA PRO A 72 1.00 -13.71 -0.06
C PRO A 72 -0.28 -13.61 0.79
N LEU A 73 -1.43 -13.82 0.16
CA LEU A 73 -2.72 -13.99 0.84
C LEU A 73 -2.75 -15.38 1.47
N SER A 74 -2.12 -15.51 2.63
CA SER A 74 -2.02 -16.77 3.34
C SER A 74 -3.06 -16.85 4.45
N GLU A 75 -3.27 -18.06 4.95
CA GLU A 75 -4.10 -18.28 6.13
C GLU A 75 -3.55 -17.52 7.35
N ALA A 76 -2.22 -17.51 7.50
CA ALA A 76 -1.56 -16.78 8.58
C ALA A 76 -1.81 -15.28 8.49
N LEU A 77 -1.72 -14.71 7.29
CA LEU A 77 -2.01 -13.28 7.08
C LEU A 77 -3.46 -12.97 7.46
N GLY A 78 -4.40 -13.83 7.05
CA GLY A 78 -5.82 -13.67 7.40
C GLY A 78 -6.06 -13.68 8.89
N ALA A 79 -5.46 -14.64 9.59
CA ALA A 79 -5.61 -14.76 11.05
C ALA A 79 -5.01 -13.57 11.80
N GLU A 80 -3.82 -13.14 11.41
CA GLU A 80 -3.15 -11.98 12.02
C GLU A 80 -3.87 -10.68 11.68
N GLY A 81 -4.36 -10.55 10.45
CA GLY A 81 -5.15 -9.41 10.01
C GLY A 81 -6.44 -9.26 10.81
N GLU A 82 -7.11 -10.38 11.11
CA GLU A 82 -8.32 -10.37 11.94
C GLU A 82 -8.03 -9.81 13.34
N LYS A 83 -6.91 -10.21 13.94
CA LYS A 83 -6.51 -9.71 15.26
C LYS A 83 -6.17 -8.21 15.21
N LEU A 84 -5.48 -7.79 14.16
CA LEU A 84 -5.11 -6.39 13.99
C LEU A 84 -6.36 -5.51 13.78
N ALA A 85 -7.29 -5.97 12.95
CA ALA A 85 -8.55 -5.28 12.70
C ALA A 85 -9.35 -5.11 14.00
N ALA A 86 -9.43 -6.18 14.81
CA ALA A 86 -10.15 -6.14 16.09
C ALA A 86 -9.49 -5.20 17.09
N ARG A 87 -8.15 -5.12 17.10
CA ARG A 87 -7.41 -4.28 18.03
C ARG A 87 -7.59 -2.78 17.74
N TYR A 88 -7.60 -2.41 16.46
CA TYR A 88 -7.57 -1.00 16.05
C TYR A 88 -8.84 -0.52 15.36
N GLY A 89 -9.81 -1.40 15.15
CA GLY A 89 -11.05 -1.05 14.46
C GLY A 89 -10.86 -0.82 12.98
N LEU A 90 -10.02 -1.65 12.31
CA LEU A 90 -9.73 -1.51 10.89
C LEU A 90 -10.76 -2.27 10.04
N ALA A 91 -11.05 -1.74 8.85
CA ALA A 91 -11.73 -2.51 7.82
C ALA A 91 -10.83 -3.67 7.36
N GLY A 92 -11.45 -4.78 6.92
CA GLY A 92 -10.71 -5.98 6.54
C GLY A 92 -9.59 -5.75 5.53
N PRO A 93 -9.86 -5.12 4.38
CA PRO A 93 -8.81 -4.87 3.39
C PRO A 93 -7.65 -4.01 3.92
N ASP A 94 -7.94 -2.98 4.72
CA ASP A 94 -6.92 -2.15 5.34
C ASP A 94 -6.06 -2.96 6.30
N ALA A 95 -6.71 -3.81 7.12
CA ALA A 95 -6.01 -4.67 8.06
C ALA A 95 -5.05 -5.63 7.35
N LEU A 96 -5.47 -6.20 6.22
CA LEU A 96 -4.62 -7.11 5.44
C LEU A 96 -3.40 -6.39 4.87
N GLN A 97 -3.56 -5.16 4.38
CA GLN A 97 -2.42 -4.40 3.86
C GLN A 97 -1.44 -4.01 4.97
N VAL A 98 -1.94 -3.48 6.08
CA VAL A 98 -1.09 -3.10 7.21
C VAL A 98 -0.40 -4.32 7.79
N CYS A 99 -1.11 -5.43 7.95
CA CYS A 99 -0.54 -6.67 8.45
C CYS A 99 0.56 -7.21 7.53
N ALA A 100 0.36 -7.13 6.22
CA ALA A 100 1.38 -7.54 5.25
C ALA A 100 2.67 -6.73 5.43
N ALA A 101 2.54 -5.42 5.64
CA ALA A 101 3.68 -4.55 5.90
C ALA A 101 4.41 -4.96 7.19
N ILE A 102 3.67 -5.22 8.25
CA ILE A 102 4.25 -5.65 9.53
C ILE A 102 5.01 -6.97 9.35
N ARG A 103 4.42 -7.94 8.68
CA ARG A 103 5.05 -9.25 8.45
C ARG A 103 6.35 -9.15 7.67
N GLN A 104 6.46 -8.19 6.77
CA GLN A 104 7.66 -7.97 5.95
C GLN A 104 8.70 -7.06 6.61
N GLY A 105 8.47 -6.66 7.86
CA GLY A 105 9.43 -5.81 8.58
C GLY A 105 9.55 -4.42 8.00
N VAL A 106 8.47 -3.88 7.49
CA VAL A 106 8.42 -2.56 6.88
C VAL A 106 8.54 -1.47 7.95
N GLU A 107 9.32 -0.45 7.67
CA GLU A 107 9.50 0.68 8.59
C GLU A 107 8.42 1.75 8.39
N GLU A 108 8.02 1.99 7.13
CA GLU A 108 7.03 3.03 6.80
C GLU A 108 5.96 2.47 5.87
N PHE A 109 4.70 2.70 6.26
CA PHE A 109 3.52 2.36 5.47
C PHE A 109 2.84 3.65 5.02
N TYR A 110 2.82 3.89 3.71
CA TYR A 110 2.19 5.08 3.15
C TYR A 110 0.79 4.77 2.65
N THR A 111 -0.13 5.70 2.92
CA THR A 111 -1.53 5.59 2.52
C THR A 111 -2.04 6.91 1.93
N SER A 112 -3.05 6.82 1.08
CA SER A 112 -3.75 7.99 0.56
C SER A 112 -4.88 8.45 1.50
N GLU A 113 -5.11 7.73 2.60
CA GLU A 113 -6.14 8.12 3.56
C GLU A 113 -5.76 9.40 4.30
N LYS A 114 -6.77 10.19 4.67
CA LYS A 114 -6.56 11.39 5.48
C LYS A 114 -6.16 11.00 6.90
N PRO A 115 -5.32 11.82 7.56
CA PRO A 115 -5.01 11.62 8.98
C PRO A 115 -6.29 11.55 9.81
N GLY A 116 -6.28 10.71 10.84
CA GLY A 116 -7.45 10.51 11.71
C GLY A 116 -8.24 9.24 11.40
N LYS A 117 -7.96 8.57 10.29
CA LYS A 117 -8.59 7.27 10.01
C LYS A 117 -8.03 6.19 10.94
N PRO A 118 -8.75 5.06 11.12
CA PRO A 118 -8.35 4.02 12.08
C PRO A 118 -6.94 3.48 11.88
N MET A 119 -6.45 3.36 10.65
CA MET A 119 -5.11 2.79 10.41
C MET A 119 -3.98 3.61 11.04
N PHE A 120 -4.21 4.90 11.32
CA PHE A 120 -3.20 5.73 12.00
C PHE A 120 -3.07 5.41 13.49
N ARG A 121 -3.95 4.58 14.05
CA ARG A 121 -3.85 4.09 15.44
C ARG A 121 -2.82 2.98 15.59
N VAL A 122 -2.47 2.31 14.48
CA VAL A 122 -1.54 1.17 14.48
C VAL A 122 -0.17 1.61 14.97
N ARG A 123 0.41 0.85 15.91
CA ARG A 123 1.71 1.17 16.51
C ARG A 123 2.85 0.31 16.00
N GLU A 124 2.54 -0.83 15.40
CA GLU A 124 3.53 -1.82 14.97
C GLU A 124 4.30 -1.39 13.73
N VAL A 125 3.76 -0.41 12.99
CA VAL A 125 4.43 0.18 11.83
C VAL A 125 4.05 1.66 11.76
N LYS A 126 4.95 2.49 11.24
CA LYS A 126 4.68 3.93 11.09
C LYS A 126 3.78 4.15 9.87
N VAL A 127 2.53 4.56 10.10
CA VAL A 127 1.57 4.87 9.05
C VAL A 127 1.65 6.36 8.72
N ILE A 128 1.89 6.68 7.45
CA ILE A 128 2.09 8.05 6.97
C ILE A 128 1.08 8.36 5.86
N SER A 129 0.36 9.46 6.00
CA SER A 129 -0.58 9.93 4.98
C SER A 129 0.16 10.71 3.89
N LEU A 130 -0.21 10.49 2.63
CA LEU A 130 0.27 11.32 1.53
C LEU A 130 -0.10 12.80 1.74
N PHE A 131 -1.21 13.07 2.42
CA PHE A 131 -1.61 14.44 2.70
C PHE A 131 -0.56 15.19 3.54
N SER A 132 0.17 14.49 4.40
CA SER A 132 1.23 15.11 5.21
C SER A 132 2.46 15.49 4.38
N LEU A 133 2.56 15.02 3.13
CA LEU A 133 3.67 15.31 2.24
C LEU A 133 3.35 16.43 1.23
N LEU A 134 2.16 16.99 1.29
CA LEU A 134 1.80 18.14 0.46
C LEU A 134 2.50 19.39 0.96
N ASP A 135 2.95 20.21 0.03
CA ASP A 135 3.61 21.49 0.34
C ASP A 135 2.61 22.57 0.75
#